data_6dbdcedc85aeca1d09e6aedfd056802b
#
_entry.id   6dbdcedc85aeca1d09e6aedfd056802b
#
_cell.length_a   1.000
_cell.length_b   1.000
_cell.length_c   1.000
_cell.angle_alpha   90.00
_cell.angle_beta   90.00
_cell.angle_gamma   90.00
#
_symmetry.space_group_name_H-M   'P 1'
#
loop_
_entity.id
_entity.type
_entity.pdbx_description
1 polymer ?
#
loop_
_entity_poly.entity_id
_entity_poly.type
_entity_poly.pdbx_seq_one_letter_code
_entity_poly.pdbx_strand_id
1 'polypeptide(L)'
;MRVPIPHSLGRDEARRRLMARSGEIAGLVPGGMAEVTATWPSDDRMDLCVKALGKSVDGYVEISDSAVTVVIDLPPALALFAPMVRGAVESNAQKLLK
;
A
#
# COMPACT_ATOMS: atom_id res chain seq x y z
N MET A 1 -3.21 -10.42 4.20
CA MET A 1 -2.07 -10.55 3.27
C MET A 1 -0.96 -9.61 3.71
N ARG A 2 0.24 -10.11 3.76
CA ARG A 2 1.41 -9.35 4.20
C ARG A 2 2.48 -9.41 3.11
N VAL A 3 2.92 -8.26 2.62
CA VAL A 3 3.85 -8.17 1.50
C VAL A 3 5.04 -7.29 1.91
N PRO A 4 6.19 -7.88 2.23
CA PRO A 4 7.40 -7.11 2.51
C PRO A 4 8.06 -6.65 1.20
N ILE A 5 8.43 -5.38 1.17
CA ILE A 5 9.12 -4.78 0.02
C ILE A 5 10.50 -4.30 0.48
N PRO A 6 11.56 -5.02 0.14
CA PRO A 6 12.90 -4.60 0.57
C PRO A 6 13.34 -3.31 -0.12
N HIS A 7 14.09 -2.50 0.60
CA HIS A 7 14.72 -1.30 0.05
C HIS A 7 16.04 -1.03 0.77
N SER A 8 16.83 -0.15 0.20
CA SER A 8 18.11 0.26 0.78
C SER A 8 18.18 1.77 0.99
N LEU A 9 17.01 2.39 1.22
CA LEU A 9 16.89 3.84 1.35
C LEU A 9 17.05 4.34 2.78
N GLY A 10 16.85 3.46 3.76
CA GLY A 10 16.67 3.86 5.15
C GLY A 10 15.24 4.30 5.42
N ARG A 11 14.85 4.26 6.70
CA ARG A 11 13.48 4.53 7.12
C ARG A 11 13.00 5.93 6.72
N ASP A 12 13.80 6.95 7.00
CA ASP A 12 13.40 8.33 6.78
C ASP A 12 13.18 8.64 5.30
N GLU A 13 14.05 8.15 4.44
CA GLU A 13 13.92 8.35 3.01
C GLU A 13 12.73 7.59 2.43
N ALA A 14 12.53 6.35 2.85
CA ALA A 14 11.38 5.57 2.42
C ALA A 14 10.07 6.26 2.82
N ARG A 15 9.98 6.75 4.06
CA ARG A 15 8.82 7.49 4.54
C ARG A 15 8.58 8.74 3.70
N ARG A 16 9.63 9.51 3.44
CA ARG A 16 9.53 10.75 2.66
C ARG A 16 8.97 10.47 1.26
N ARG A 17 9.44 9.43 0.62
CA ARG A 17 8.98 9.06 -0.72
C ARG A 17 7.53 8.61 -0.73
N LEU A 18 7.13 7.82 0.27
CA LEU A 18 5.75 7.38 0.39
C LEU A 18 4.81 8.54 0.68
N MET A 19 5.19 9.46 1.55
CA MET A 19 4.38 10.64 1.84
C MET A 19 4.21 11.53 0.61
N ALA A 20 5.29 11.75 -0.13
CA ALA A 20 5.27 12.60 -1.32
C ALA A 20 4.38 12.03 -2.43
N ARG A 21 4.25 10.69 -2.48
CA ARG A 21 3.53 10.00 -3.54
C ARG A 21 2.24 9.34 -3.07
N SER A 22 1.80 9.63 -1.84
CA SER A 22 0.58 9.00 -1.31
C SER A 22 -0.65 9.31 -2.18
N GLY A 23 -0.71 10.47 -2.81
CA GLY A 23 -1.79 10.81 -3.71
C GLY A 23 -1.83 9.99 -5.01
N GLU A 24 -0.75 9.32 -5.36
CA GLU A 24 -0.69 8.47 -6.55
C GLU A 24 -1.28 7.08 -6.33
N ILE A 25 -1.53 6.70 -5.07
CA ILE A 25 -2.01 5.36 -4.74
C ILE A 25 -3.36 5.07 -5.40
N ALA A 26 -4.24 6.05 -5.46
CA ALA A 26 -5.54 5.89 -6.11
C ALA A 26 -5.41 5.51 -7.59
N GLY A 27 -4.40 6.06 -8.27
CA GLY A 27 -4.13 5.74 -9.67
C GLY A 27 -3.54 4.35 -9.90
N LEU A 28 -3.09 3.69 -8.83
CA LEU A 28 -2.52 2.35 -8.92
C LEU A 28 -3.60 1.26 -8.84
N VAL A 29 -4.82 1.62 -8.50
CA VAL A 29 -5.93 0.67 -8.40
C VAL A 29 -6.53 0.48 -9.79
N PRO A 30 -6.65 -0.77 -10.27
CA PRO A 30 -7.23 -1.03 -11.58
C PRO A 30 -8.66 -0.51 -11.68
N GLY A 31 -9.00 0.05 -12.83
CA GLY A 31 -10.34 0.57 -13.11
C GLY A 31 -10.53 2.05 -12.79
N GLY A 32 -9.62 2.68 -12.06
CA GLY A 32 -9.65 4.12 -11.82
C GLY A 32 -10.84 4.66 -11.04
N MET A 33 -11.66 3.81 -10.42
CA MET A 33 -12.87 4.19 -9.69
C MET A 33 -12.76 3.95 -8.19
N ALA A 34 -11.54 3.92 -7.67
CA ALA A 34 -11.31 3.69 -6.26
C ALA A 34 -11.11 5.00 -5.51
N GLU A 35 -11.68 5.09 -4.32
CA GLU A 35 -11.34 6.11 -3.35
C GLU A 35 -10.32 5.57 -2.39
N VAL A 36 -9.21 6.26 -2.23
CA VAL A 36 -8.17 5.86 -1.29
C VAL A 36 -8.01 6.94 -0.23
N THR A 37 -8.15 6.54 1.02
CA THR A 37 -7.89 7.41 2.16
C THR A 37 -6.63 6.92 2.85
N ALA A 38 -5.66 7.81 3.00
CA ALA A 38 -4.40 7.51 3.69
C ALA A 38 -4.26 8.41 4.91
N THR A 39 -3.92 7.81 6.05
CA THR A 39 -3.66 8.55 7.28
C THR A 39 -2.35 8.05 7.89
N TRP A 40 -1.68 8.92 8.62
CA TRP A 40 -0.39 8.61 9.26
C TRP A 40 -0.54 8.69 10.78
N PRO A 41 -0.93 7.56 11.43
CA PRO A 41 -1.03 7.54 12.90
C PRO A 41 0.33 7.65 13.58
N SER A 42 1.42 7.31 12.87
CA SER A 42 2.78 7.49 13.34
C SER A 42 3.72 7.72 12.17
N ASP A 43 4.97 8.07 12.46
CA ASP A 43 5.97 8.31 11.41
C ASP A 43 6.29 7.07 10.58
N ASP A 44 6.14 5.89 11.17
CA ASP A 44 6.53 4.63 10.54
C ASP A 44 5.35 3.80 10.07
N ARG A 45 4.14 4.36 10.14
CA ARG A 45 2.94 3.63 9.75
C ARG A 45 1.97 4.52 9.00
N MET A 46 1.46 4.01 7.87
CA MET A 46 0.41 4.65 7.09
C MET A 46 -0.78 3.71 7.02
N ASP A 47 -1.95 4.17 7.48
CA ASP A 47 -3.18 3.40 7.35
C ASP A 47 -3.86 3.74 6.03
N LEU A 48 -4.37 2.72 5.35
CA LEU A 48 -5.02 2.86 4.05
C LEU A 48 -6.42 2.27 4.09
N CYS A 49 -7.35 2.97 3.47
CA CYS A 49 -8.69 2.44 3.21
C CYS A 49 -8.99 2.67 1.74
N VAL A 50 -9.27 1.59 1.01
CA VAL A 50 -9.59 1.64 -0.41
C VAL A 50 -11.05 1.25 -0.59
N LYS A 51 -11.84 2.14 -1.18
CA LYS A 51 -13.25 1.89 -1.49
C LYS A 51 -13.42 1.81 -3.00
N ALA A 52 -13.98 0.71 -3.47
CA ALA A 52 -14.23 0.49 -4.89
C ALA A 52 -15.42 -0.44 -5.06
N LEU A 53 -16.30 -0.12 -6.00
CA LEU A 53 -17.43 -0.97 -6.39
C LEU A 53 -18.33 -1.36 -5.20
N GLY A 54 -18.57 -0.42 -4.28
CA GLY A 54 -19.40 -0.65 -3.11
C GLY A 54 -18.75 -1.49 -2.02
N LYS A 55 -17.46 -1.80 -2.15
CA LYS A 55 -16.69 -2.58 -1.17
C LYS A 55 -15.53 -1.76 -0.64
N SER A 56 -15.09 -2.09 0.57
CA SER A 56 -13.92 -1.44 1.15
C SER A 56 -12.89 -2.48 1.57
N VAL A 57 -11.62 -2.14 1.38
CA VAL A 57 -10.48 -2.95 1.78
C VAL A 57 -9.61 -2.08 2.67
N ASP A 58 -9.35 -2.55 3.88
CA ASP A 58 -8.49 -1.86 4.81
C ASP A 58 -7.09 -2.47 4.80
N GLY A 59 -6.10 -1.63 5.04
CA GLY A 59 -4.73 -2.08 5.11
C GLY A 59 -3.86 -1.05 5.78
N TYR A 60 -2.60 -1.39 5.96
CA TYR A 60 -1.62 -0.45 6.46
C TYR A 60 -0.25 -0.78 5.92
N VAL A 61 0.64 0.19 6.02
CA VAL A 61 2.02 0.07 5.58
C VAL A 61 2.91 0.40 6.77
N GLU A 62 3.82 -0.50 7.11
CA GLU A 62 4.83 -0.28 8.13
C GLU A 62 6.18 -0.07 7.47
N ILE A 63 6.90 0.96 7.92
CA ILE A 63 8.19 1.33 7.34
C ILE A 63 9.30 0.98 8.32
N SER A 64 10.31 0.24 7.83
CA SER A 64 11.51 -0.06 8.60
C SER A 64 12.74 0.39 7.80
N ASP A 65 13.93 0.24 8.40
CA ASP A 65 15.16 0.68 7.75
C ASP A 65 15.47 -0.05 6.45
N SER A 66 15.05 -1.30 6.34
CA SER A 66 15.40 -2.15 5.20
C SER A 66 14.21 -2.65 4.40
N ALA A 67 12.99 -2.36 4.83
CA ALA A 67 11.79 -2.84 4.14
C ALA A 67 10.58 -1.96 4.43
N VAL A 68 9.66 -1.97 3.48
CA VAL A 68 8.30 -1.46 3.67
C VAL A 68 7.39 -2.66 3.60
N THR A 69 6.60 -2.89 4.65
CA THR A 69 5.69 -4.02 4.71
C THR A 69 4.27 -3.53 4.50
N VAL A 70 3.62 -4.04 3.46
CA VAL A 70 2.23 -3.72 3.16
C VAL A 70 1.36 -4.85 3.70
N VAL A 71 0.39 -4.50 4.56
CA VAL A 71 -0.55 -5.45 5.11
C VAL A 71 -1.94 -5.09 4.63
N ILE A 72 -2.62 -6.03 4.00
CA ILE A 72 -3.95 -5.83 3.44
C ILE A 72 -4.90 -6.84 4.06
N ASP A 73 -6.00 -6.34 4.61
CA ASP A 73 -7.07 -7.17 5.15
C ASP A 73 -8.06 -7.47 4.02
N LEU A 74 -7.81 -8.56 3.30
CA LEU A 74 -8.59 -8.93 2.14
C LEU A 74 -9.82 -9.73 2.58
N PRO A 75 -11.06 -9.27 2.29
CA PRO A 75 -12.26 -10.02 2.65
C PRO A 75 -12.26 -11.42 1.99
N PRO A 76 -12.89 -12.43 2.61
CA PRO A 76 -12.94 -13.78 2.04
C PRO A 76 -13.54 -13.82 0.62
N ALA A 77 -14.48 -12.94 0.31
CA ALA A 77 -15.07 -12.84 -1.02
C ALA A 77 -14.07 -12.44 -2.08
N LEU A 78 -12.95 -11.81 -1.70
CA LEU A 78 -11.91 -11.35 -2.62
C LEU A 78 -10.65 -12.20 -2.54
N ALA A 79 -10.68 -13.29 -1.78
CA ALA A 79 -9.50 -14.13 -1.58
C ALA A 79 -8.95 -14.73 -2.88
N LEU A 80 -9.81 -14.95 -3.87
CA LEU A 80 -9.40 -15.47 -5.18
C LEU A 80 -8.48 -14.49 -5.93
N PHE A 81 -8.55 -13.21 -5.59
CA PHE A 81 -7.72 -12.18 -6.22
C PHE A 81 -6.41 -11.94 -5.49
N ALA A 82 -6.15 -12.65 -4.40
CA ALA A 82 -4.96 -12.41 -3.58
C ALA A 82 -3.63 -12.45 -4.37
N PRO A 83 -3.38 -13.45 -5.24
CA PRO A 83 -2.14 -13.46 -6.00
C PRO A 83 -1.97 -12.24 -6.92
N MET A 84 -3.06 -11.80 -7.55
CA MET A 84 -3.04 -10.63 -8.43
C MET A 84 -2.80 -9.36 -7.63
N VAL A 85 -3.46 -9.22 -6.49
CA VAL A 85 -3.28 -8.06 -5.61
C VAL A 85 -1.85 -8.01 -5.08
N ARG A 86 -1.30 -9.17 -4.70
CA ARG A 86 0.08 -9.24 -4.21
C ARG A 86 1.07 -8.77 -5.26
N GLY A 87 0.93 -9.23 -6.50
CA GLY A 87 1.80 -8.80 -7.60
C GLY A 87 1.68 -7.31 -7.88
N ALA A 88 0.47 -6.77 -7.87
CA ALA A 88 0.25 -5.35 -8.06
C ALA A 88 0.88 -4.52 -6.93
N VAL A 89 0.73 -4.95 -5.69
CA VAL A 89 1.32 -4.28 -4.53
C VAL A 89 2.85 -4.26 -4.64
N GLU A 90 3.45 -5.40 -4.93
CA GLU A 90 4.91 -5.48 -5.06
C GLU A 90 5.43 -4.55 -6.15
N SER A 91 4.83 -4.58 -7.33
CA SER A 91 5.25 -3.78 -8.46
C SER A 91 5.08 -2.28 -8.19
N ASN A 92 3.92 -1.88 -7.66
CA ASN A 92 3.60 -0.48 -7.45
C ASN A 92 4.35 0.11 -6.26
N ALA A 93 4.54 -0.66 -5.19
CA ALA A 93 5.31 -0.21 -4.04
C ALA A 93 6.77 0.07 -4.42
N GLN A 94 7.35 -0.77 -5.27
CA GLN A 94 8.71 -0.54 -5.76
C GLN A 94 8.81 0.76 -6.55
N LYS A 95 7.81 1.09 -7.36
CA LYS A 95 7.76 2.35 -8.09
C LYS A 95 7.69 3.56 -7.16
N LEU A 96 6.92 3.45 -6.09
CA LEU A 96 6.79 4.54 -5.12
C LEU A 96 8.08 4.79 -4.35
N LEU A 97 8.94 3.80 -4.23
CA LEU A 97 10.21 3.90 -3.51
C LEU A 97 11.39 4.31 -4.40
N LYS A 98 11.18 4.42 -5.69
CA LYS A 98 12.24 4.83 -6.61
C LYS A 98 12.46 6.33 -6.70
#